data_b95432a61ae7a5330ad80a7626a15caf
#
_entry.id   b95432a61ae7a5330ad80a7626a15caf
#
_cell.length_a   1.000
_cell.length_b   1.000
_cell.length_c   1.000
_cell.angle_alpha   90.00
_cell.angle_beta   90.00
_cell.angle_gamma   90.00
#
_symmetry.space_group_name_H-M   'P 1'
#
loop_
_entity.id
_entity.type
_entity.pdbx_description
1 polymer ?
#
loop_
_entity_poly.entity_id
_entity_poly.type
_entity_poly.pdbx_seq_one_letter_code
_entity_poly.pdbx_strand_id
1 'polypeptide(L)'
;MSNNGSSGRGVLCADGLCKRLGGREILRAVSLEVHAGEVVGLLGSNGAGKTTTFYAIVGLIRPDRGSVRLNGRDITAEPMYVRARQGISYLPQEPSVFRKLTVEENILAILETLQLTREERAERLAELLQELSIAHLAQSRAYSLSGGERRRVEITRALVTEPTFMLLDEPFAGIDPLAILDIQSIVGQLKERGIGILITDHNVRETLGICDRAYILNEGAVLEEGSPQEIASSRRARELYLGEGFSL
;
A
#
# COMPACT_ATOMS: atom_id res chain seq x y z
N MET A 1 25.85 -19.38 23.36
CA MET A 1 26.30 -19.38 21.96
C MET A 1 25.45 -18.39 21.25
N SER A 2 26.03 -17.23 20.98
CA SER A 2 25.35 -16.03 20.49
C SER A 2 24.98 -16.21 19.03
N ASN A 3 23.69 -16.25 18.74
CA ASN A 3 23.19 -16.24 17.38
C ASN A 3 23.10 -14.76 16.93
N ASN A 4 24.12 -14.28 16.24
CA ASN A 4 24.11 -13.01 15.52
C ASN A 4 23.12 -13.13 14.35
N GLY A 5 21.85 -12.85 14.60
CA GLY A 5 20.86 -12.64 13.57
C GLY A 5 21.10 -11.28 12.94
N SER A 6 21.79 -11.21 11.80
CA SER A 6 21.62 -10.11 10.88
C SER A 6 20.16 -10.08 10.45
N SER A 7 19.37 -9.19 11.05
CA SER A 7 18.02 -8.89 10.58
C SER A 7 18.15 -8.22 9.21
N GLY A 8 18.23 -9.00 8.16
CA GLY A 8 18.02 -8.53 6.80
C GLY A 8 16.61 -7.96 6.78
N ARG A 9 16.48 -6.65 6.62
CA ARG A 9 15.18 -5.99 6.45
C ARG A 9 14.48 -6.68 5.30
N GLY A 10 13.22 -7.08 5.49
CA GLY A 10 12.42 -7.72 4.44
C GLY A 10 12.39 -6.87 3.17
N VAL A 11 12.31 -7.51 2.01
CA VAL A 11 12.24 -6.81 0.72
C VAL A 11 11.16 -7.43 -0.17
N LEU A 12 10.34 -6.57 -0.77
CA LEU A 12 9.37 -6.89 -1.82
C LEU A 12 9.87 -6.30 -3.13
N CYS A 13 10.15 -7.15 -4.11
CA CYS A 13 10.68 -6.74 -5.41
C CYS A 13 9.73 -7.11 -6.53
N ALA A 14 9.56 -6.20 -7.48
CA ALA A 14 9.04 -6.46 -8.81
C ALA A 14 10.19 -6.28 -9.80
N ASP A 15 10.45 -7.26 -10.66
CA ASP A 15 11.59 -7.26 -11.57
C ASP A 15 11.13 -7.52 -13.01
N GLY A 16 11.32 -6.52 -13.87
CA GLY A 16 11.08 -6.59 -15.30
C GLY A 16 9.61 -6.90 -15.67
N LEU A 17 8.62 -6.42 -14.90
CA LEU A 17 7.22 -6.71 -15.14
C LEU A 17 6.75 -6.22 -16.48
N CYS A 18 6.27 -7.13 -17.34
CA CYS A 18 5.60 -6.82 -18.60
C CYS A 18 4.16 -7.34 -18.55
N LYS A 19 3.23 -6.54 -19.08
CA LYS A 19 1.81 -6.92 -19.15
C LYS A 19 1.12 -6.33 -20.36
N ARG A 20 0.37 -7.15 -21.08
CA ARG A 20 -0.54 -6.73 -22.15
C ARG A 20 -1.98 -6.95 -21.71
N LEU A 21 -2.85 -5.96 -21.94
CA LEU A 21 -4.28 -6.04 -21.70
C LEU A 21 -5.01 -5.51 -22.95
N GLY A 22 -5.98 -6.27 -23.46
CA GLY A 22 -6.73 -5.87 -24.66
C GLY A 22 -5.85 -5.56 -25.89
N GLY A 23 -4.74 -6.29 -26.05
CA GLY A 23 -3.79 -6.08 -27.16
C GLY A 23 -2.79 -4.93 -26.95
N ARG A 24 -2.97 -4.07 -25.92
CA ARG A 24 -2.07 -2.97 -25.60
C ARG A 24 -1.04 -3.39 -24.55
N GLU A 25 0.20 -2.96 -24.71
CA GLU A 25 1.25 -3.16 -23.74
C GLU A 25 1.12 -2.09 -22.65
N ILE A 26 0.77 -2.53 -21.43
CA ILE A 26 0.52 -1.66 -20.27
C ILE A 26 1.76 -1.54 -19.40
N LEU A 27 2.52 -2.62 -19.24
CA LEU A 27 3.80 -2.61 -18.51
C LEU A 27 4.93 -3.06 -19.44
N ARG A 28 6.04 -2.31 -19.39
CA ARG A 28 7.22 -2.45 -20.23
C ARG A 28 8.46 -2.59 -19.36
N ALA A 29 8.68 -3.80 -18.82
CA ALA A 29 9.82 -4.12 -17.96
C ALA A 29 9.90 -3.23 -16.70
N VAL A 30 8.76 -3.02 -16.00
CA VAL A 30 8.73 -2.24 -14.75
C VAL A 30 9.46 -2.99 -13.66
N SER A 31 10.47 -2.35 -13.06
CA SER A 31 11.17 -2.84 -11.88
C SER A 31 11.06 -1.83 -10.75
N LEU A 32 10.78 -2.32 -9.54
CA LEU A 32 10.77 -1.55 -8.31
C LEU A 32 11.01 -2.46 -7.11
N GLU A 33 11.42 -1.88 -6.00
CA GLU A 33 11.56 -2.59 -4.73
C GLU A 33 11.07 -1.73 -3.58
N VAL A 34 10.64 -2.40 -2.51
CA VAL A 34 10.20 -1.80 -1.24
C VAL A 34 10.87 -2.56 -0.11
N HIS A 35 11.53 -1.85 0.78
CA HIS A 35 12.13 -2.44 1.99
C HIS A 35 11.17 -2.32 3.18
N ALA A 36 11.26 -3.27 4.11
CA ALA A 36 10.54 -3.17 5.38
C ALA A 36 10.95 -1.89 6.13
N GLY A 37 9.94 -1.12 6.60
CA GLY A 37 10.16 0.18 7.22
C GLY A 37 10.50 1.31 6.25
N GLU A 38 10.16 1.16 4.97
CA GLU A 38 10.31 2.17 3.92
C GLU A 38 8.95 2.55 3.34
N VAL A 39 8.75 3.82 3.02
CA VAL A 39 7.59 4.30 2.23
C VAL A 39 8.07 4.64 0.83
N VAL A 40 7.56 3.92 -0.16
CA VAL A 40 7.89 4.08 -1.58
C VAL A 40 6.68 4.59 -2.35
N GLY A 41 6.82 5.69 -3.06
CA GLY A 41 5.81 6.25 -3.95
C GLY A 41 5.86 5.61 -5.35
N LEU A 42 4.71 5.25 -5.92
CA LEU A 42 4.57 4.88 -7.32
C LEU A 42 3.67 5.89 -8.01
N LEU A 43 4.28 6.86 -8.67
CA LEU A 43 3.63 8.03 -9.27
C LEU A 43 3.55 7.90 -10.80
N GLY A 44 2.76 8.75 -11.43
CA GLY A 44 2.62 8.78 -12.89
C GLY A 44 1.22 9.21 -13.32
N SER A 45 1.08 9.59 -14.58
CA SER A 45 -0.20 9.99 -15.17
C SER A 45 -1.23 8.86 -15.20
N ASN A 46 -2.49 9.22 -15.50
CA ASN A 46 -3.53 8.22 -15.71
C ASN A 46 -3.15 7.33 -16.90
N GLY A 47 -3.29 6.01 -16.70
CA GLY A 47 -2.89 5.03 -17.72
C GLY A 47 -1.39 4.71 -17.76
N ALA A 48 -0.55 5.30 -16.91
CA ALA A 48 0.90 5.01 -16.86
C ALA A 48 1.25 3.57 -16.42
N GLY A 49 0.28 2.82 -15.87
CA GLY A 49 0.49 1.43 -15.46
C GLY A 49 0.52 1.20 -13.95
N LYS A 50 0.30 2.23 -13.11
CA LYS A 50 0.35 2.14 -11.64
C LYS A 50 -0.52 1.01 -11.07
N THR A 51 -1.83 1.06 -11.30
CA THR A 51 -2.79 0.04 -10.81
C THR A 51 -2.46 -1.36 -11.36
N THR A 52 -2.00 -1.46 -12.62
CA THR A 52 -1.58 -2.73 -13.21
C THR A 52 -0.34 -3.29 -12.50
N THR A 53 0.61 -2.42 -12.13
CA THR A 53 1.79 -2.79 -11.34
C THR A 53 1.36 -3.29 -9.95
N PHE A 54 0.48 -2.56 -9.26
CA PHE A 54 -0.09 -2.98 -7.97
C PHE A 54 -0.76 -4.36 -8.09
N TYR A 55 -1.63 -4.54 -9.08
CA TYR A 55 -2.33 -5.82 -9.29
C TYR A 55 -1.37 -6.99 -9.57
N ALA A 56 -0.27 -6.73 -10.29
CA ALA A 56 0.76 -7.74 -10.50
C ALA A 56 1.49 -8.09 -9.20
N ILE A 57 1.80 -7.09 -8.35
CA ILE A 57 2.50 -7.29 -7.08
C ILE A 57 1.61 -8.00 -6.06
N VAL A 58 0.32 -7.64 -5.94
CA VAL A 58 -0.60 -8.30 -5.00
C VAL A 58 -1.14 -9.65 -5.50
N GLY A 59 -0.93 -9.99 -6.78
CA GLY A 59 -1.36 -11.27 -7.34
C GLY A 59 -2.80 -11.32 -7.83
N LEU A 60 -3.41 -10.16 -8.12
CA LEU A 60 -4.70 -10.04 -8.80
C LEU A 60 -4.59 -10.33 -10.30
N ILE A 61 -3.45 -9.97 -10.90
CA ILE A 61 -3.12 -10.32 -12.28
C ILE A 61 -1.74 -10.96 -12.32
N ARG A 62 -1.54 -11.87 -13.29
CA ARG A 62 -0.24 -12.46 -13.55
C ARG A 62 0.48 -11.62 -14.63
N PRO A 63 1.74 -11.20 -14.42
CA PRO A 63 2.53 -10.57 -15.46
C PRO A 63 2.80 -11.58 -16.59
N ASP A 64 3.00 -11.07 -17.81
CA ASP A 64 3.32 -11.92 -18.97
C ASP A 64 4.83 -12.26 -18.99
N ARG A 65 5.66 -11.37 -18.44
CA ARG A 65 7.10 -11.55 -18.18
C ARG A 65 7.50 -10.81 -16.92
N GLY A 66 8.67 -11.12 -16.40
CA GLY A 66 9.19 -10.58 -15.14
C GLY A 66 8.76 -11.42 -13.95
N SER A 67 9.16 -10.99 -12.76
CA SER A 67 8.89 -11.72 -11.51
C SER A 67 8.53 -10.78 -10.36
N VAL A 68 7.78 -11.32 -9.39
CA VAL A 68 7.55 -10.70 -8.07
C VAL A 68 8.20 -11.59 -7.03
N ARG A 69 9.04 -11.00 -6.17
CA ARG A 69 9.77 -11.72 -5.13
C ARG A 69 9.52 -11.11 -3.76
N LEU A 70 9.31 -11.96 -2.78
CA LEU A 70 9.24 -11.60 -1.37
C LEU A 70 10.42 -12.25 -0.64
N ASN A 71 11.32 -11.43 -0.10
CA ASN A 71 12.54 -11.90 0.58
C ASN A 71 13.39 -12.87 -0.29
N GLY A 72 13.49 -12.57 -1.59
CA GLY A 72 14.20 -13.40 -2.56
C GLY A 72 13.42 -14.60 -3.11
N ARG A 73 12.31 -14.99 -2.47
CA ARG A 73 11.44 -16.07 -2.94
C ARG A 73 10.52 -15.56 -4.06
N ASP A 74 10.48 -16.27 -5.17
CA ASP A 74 9.55 -15.98 -6.27
C ASP A 74 8.10 -16.35 -5.87
N ILE A 75 7.23 -15.36 -5.92
CA ILE A 75 5.79 -15.47 -5.64
C ILE A 75 4.93 -15.13 -6.87
N THR A 76 5.53 -15.03 -8.05
CA THR A 76 4.87 -14.54 -9.28
C THR A 76 3.62 -15.34 -9.65
N ALA A 77 3.65 -16.65 -9.44
CA ALA A 77 2.52 -17.53 -9.74
C ALA A 77 1.49 -17.66 -8.60
N GLU A 78 1.81 -17.13 -7.42
CA GLU A 78 0.95 -17.26 -6.24
C GLU A 78 -0.23 -16.26 -6.32
N PRO A 79 -1.47 -16.70 -6.04
CA PRO A 79 -2.63 -15.84 -6.04
C PRO A 79 -2.64 -14.93 -4.81
N MET A 80 -3.42 -13.83 -4.86
CA MET A 80 -3.49 -12.79 -3.83
C MET A 80 -3.67 -13.34 -2.40
N TYR A 81 -4.55 -14.31 -2.19
CA TYR A 81 -4.82 -14.85 -0.85
C TYR A 81 -3.61 -15.58 -0.24
N VAL A 82 -2.75 -16.18 -1.07
CA VAL A 82 -1.50 -16.80 -0.63
C VAL A 82 -0.48 -15.72 -0.24
N ARG A 83 -0.34 -14.68 -1.08
CA ARG A 83 0.54 -13.54 -0.79
C ARG A 83 0.10 -12.78 0.46
N ALA A 84 -1.20 -12.65 0.70
CA ALA A 84 -1.74 -12.04 1.91
C ALA A 84 -1.31 -12.81 3.17
N ARG A 85 -1.34 -14.15 3.14
CA ARG A 85 -0.84 -14.99 4.24
C ARG A 85 0.68 -14.94 4.43
N GLN A 86 1.41 -14.46 3.44
CA GLN A 86 2.85 -14.24 3.51
C GLN A 86 3.21 -12.82 3.96
N GLY A 87 2.21 -12.00 4.30
CA GLY A 87 2.41 -10.66 4.84
C GLY A 87 2.33 -9.53 3.82
N ILE A 88 1.69 -9.72 2.65
CA ILE A 88 1.42 -8.64 1.68
C ILE A 88 -0.04 -8.24 1.80
N SER A 89 -0.32 -7.04 2.31
CA SER A 89 -1.66 -6.48 2.39
C SER A 89 -1.92 -5.47 1.28
N TYR A 90 -3.18 -5.34 0.86
CA TYR A 90 -3.60 -4.42 -0.20
C TYR A 90 -4.83 -3.63 0.21
N LEU A 91 -4.73 -2.34 0.12
CA LEU A 91 -5.82 -1.39 0.34
C LEU A 91 -6.23 -0.78 -1.00
N PRO A 92 -7.38 -1.18 -1.57
CA PRO A 92 -7.83 -0.68 -2.87
C PRO A 92 -8.27 0.78 -2.81
N GLN A 93 -8.35 1.43 -3.97
CA GLN A 93 -8.90 2.77 -4.14
C GLN A 93 -10.39 2.81 -3.76
N GLU A 94 -11.15 1.81 -4.20
CA GLU A 94 -12.59 1.74 -3.89
C GLU A 94 -12.82 1.30 -2.43
N PRO A 95 -13.89 1.84 -1.79
CA PRO A 95 -14.24 1.46 -0.41
C PRO A 95 -14.45 -0.05 -0.25
N SER A 96 -13.71 -0.66 0.66
CA SER A 96 -13.70 -2.11 0.90
C SER A 96 -14.44 -2.53 2.18
N VAL A 97 -14.95 -1.58 2.97
CA VAL A 97 -15.69 -1.89 4.21
C VAL A 97 -17.00 -2.64 3.94
N PHE A 98 -17.35 -3.56 4.81
CA PHE A 98 -18.68 -4.17 4.84
C PHE A 98 -19.69 -3.16 5.36
N ARG A 99 -20.36 -2.46 4.46
CA ARG A 99 -21.16 -1.26 4.73
C ARG A 99 -22.24 -1.45 5.81
N LYS A 100 -22.85 -2.65 5.90
CA LYS A 100 -23.93 -2.98 6.85
C LYS A 100 -23.42 -3.44 8.21
N LEU A 101 -22.13 -3.73 8.33
CA LEU A 101 -21.51 -4.12 9.59
C LEU A 101 -21.07 -2.88 10.37
N THR A 102 -20.93 -3.02 11.69
CA THR A 102 -20.28 -2.00 12.54
C THR A 102 -18.76 -1.99 12.27
N VAL A 103 -18.06 -1.00 12.81
CA VAL A 103 -16.59 -0.95 12.76
C VAL A 103 -15.99 -2.19 13.42
N GLU A 104 -16.46 -2.54 14.61
CA GLU A 104 -16.06 -3.74 15.34
C GLU A 104 -16.32 -5.01 14.53
N GLU A 105 -17.52 -5.18 13.99
CA GLU A 105 -17.89 -6.33 13.14
C GLU A 105 -17.03 -6.42 11.88
N ASN A 106 -16.61 -5.29 11.30
CA ASN A 106 -15.70 -5.24 10.15
C ASN A 106 -14.32 -5.81 10.46
N ILE A 107 -13.79 -5.54 11.65
CA ILE A 107 -12.47 -6.04 12.09
C ILE A 107 -12.59 -7.50 12.50
N LEU A 108 -13.63 -7.84 13.29
CA LEU A 108 -13.91 -9.22 13.71
C LEU A 108 -14.06 -10.18 12.54
N ALA A 109 -14.71 -9.76 11.44
CA ALA A 109 -14.86 -10.59 10.25
C ALA A 109 -13.52 -11.08 9.66
N ILE A 110 -12.43 -10.32 9.86
CA ILE A 110 -11.08 -10.73 9.44
C ILE A 110 -10.41 -11.55 10.55
N LEU A 111 -10.52 -11.13 11.82
CA LEU A 111 -9.98 -11.87 12.96
C LEU A 111 -10.53 -13.31 13.05
N GLU A 112 -11.78 -13.54 12.65
CA GLU A 112 -12.40 -14.87 12.60
C GLU A 112 -11.77 -15.81 11.57
N THR A 113 -11.03 -15.27 10.59
CA THR A 113 -10.28 -16.08 9.61
C THR A 113 -8.94 -16.58 10.14
N LEU A 114 -8.52 -16.08 11.31
CA LEU A 114 -7.29 -16.46 11.98
C LEU A 114 -7.54 -17.55 13.02
N GLN A 115 -6.50 -18.35 13.32
CA GLN A 115 -6.56 -19.41 14.34
C GLN A 115 -6.35 -18.82 15.74
N LEU A 116 -7.29 -17.97 16.19
CA LEU A 116 -7.28 -17.32 17.51
C LEU A 116 -8.44 -17.83 18.35
N THR A 117 -8.26 -17.92 19.67
CA THR A 117 -9.33 -18.14 20.63
C THR A 117 -10.28 -16.95 20.67
N ARG A 118 -11.40 -17.08 21.35
CA ARG A 118 -12.36 -15.99 21.52
C ARG A 118 -11.74 -14.82 22.32
N GLU A 119 -10.99 -15.16 23.34
CA GLU A 119 -10.31 -14.22 24.24
C GLU A 119 -9.22 -13.44 23.47
N GLU A 120 -8.36 -14.14 22.72
CA GLU A 120 -7.32 -13.52 21.89
C GLU A 120 -7.90 -12.59 20.82
N ARG A 121 -9.05 -12.98 20.21
CA ARG A 121 -9.73 -12.10 19.25
C ARG A 121 -10.24 -10.82 19.90
N ALA A 122 -10.82 -10.92 21.12
CA ALA A 122 -11.34 -9.76 21.84
C ALA A 122 -10.21 -8.80 22.25
N GLU A 123 -9.09 -9.34 22.72
CA GLU A 123 -7.90 -8.57 23.07
C GLU A 123 -7.33 -7.87 21.83
N ARG A 124 -7.12 -8.62 20.75
CA ARG A 124 -6.57 -8.08 19.49
C ARG A 124 -7.49 -7.03 18.85
N LEU A 125 -8.80 -7.22 18.91
CA LEU A 125 -9.78 -6.22 18.47
C LEU A 125 -9.64 -4.92 19.26
N ALA A 126 -9.55 -4.99 20.59
CA ALA A 126 -9.41 -3.80 21.44
C ALA A 126 -8.12 -3.04 21.13
N GLU A 127 -7.00 -3.74 20.95
CA GLU A 127 -5.71 -3.16 20.55
C GLU A 127 -5.82 -2.43 19.22
N LEU A 128 -6.37 -3.09 18.18
CA LEU A 128 -6.49 -2.53 16.83
C LEU A 128 -7.41 -1.29 16.80
N LEU A 129 -8.49 -1.29 17.56
CA LEU A 129 -9.39 -0.13 17.68
C LEU A 129 -8.71 1.07 18.34
N GLN A 130 -7.86 0.83 19.33
CA GLN A 130 -7.10 1.89 20.01
C GLN A 130 -5.96 2.40 19.14
N GLU A 131 -5.24 1.52 18.47
CA GLU A 131 -4.06 1.82 17.67
C GLU A 131 -4.31 2.92 16.63
N LEU A 132 -5.43 2.86 15.90
CA LEU A 132 -5.80 3.87 14.92
C LEU A 132 -6.89 4.84 15.43
N SER A 133 -7.07 4.93 16.77
CA SER A 133 -7.98 5.89 17.43
C SER A 133 -9.43 5.82 16.93
N ILE A 134 -9.93 4.59 16.64
CA ILE A 134 -11.30 4.35 16.15
C ILE A 134 -12.19 3.64 17.19
N ALA A 135 -11.74 3.47 18.44
CA ALA A 135 -12.49 2.80 19.49
C ALA A 135 -13.88 3.44 19.75
N HIS A 136 -13.95 4.79 19.65
CA HIS A 136 -15.21 5.54 19.81
C HIS A 136 -16.23 5.27 18.68
N LEU A 137 -15.79 4.70 17.55
CA LEU A 137 -16.60 4.34 16.39
C LEU A 137 -17.02 2.85 16.39
N ALA A 138 -16.56 2.04 17.35
CA ALA A 138 -16.70 0.59 17.34
C ALA A 138 -18.12 0.11 17.00
N GLN A 139 -19.16 0.75 17.57
CA GLN A 139 -20.57 0.42 17.36
C GLN A 139 -21.21 1.16 16.17
N SER A 140 -20.50 2.07 15.51
CA SER A 140 -21.00 2.81 14.35
C SER A 140 -21.07 1.91 13.12
N ARG A 141 -22.15 2.02 12.34
CA ARG A 141 -22.28 1.31 11.06
C ARG A 141 -21.34 1.91 10.03
N ALA A 142 -20.65 1.06 9.25
CA ALA A 142 -19.64 1.52 8.30
C ALA A 142 -20.19 2.45 7.20
N TYR A 143 -21.49 2.39 6.89
CA TYR A 143 -22.12 3.32 5.93
C TYR A 143 -22.27 4.75 6.47
N SER A 144 -22.21 4.97 7.78
CA SER A 144 -22.35 6.30 8.42
C SER A 144 -21.01 7.02 8.62
N LEU A 145 -19.89 6.36 8.34
CA LEU A 145 -18.55 6.91 8.52
C LEU A 145 -18.23 7.98 7.47
N SER A 146 -17.52 9.03 7.90
CA SER A 146 -16.85 9.96 6.99
C SER A 146 -15.79 9.25 6.13
N GLY A 147 -15.28 9.92 5.09
CA GLY A 147 -14.23 9.36 4.23
C GLY A 147 -12.98 8.95 5.01
N GLY A 148 -12.48 9.84 5.89
CA GLY A 148 -11.30 9.59 6.71
C GLY A 148 -11.50 8.48 7.74
N GLU A 149 -12.63 8.47 8.47
CA GLU A 149 -12.97 7.39 9.41
C GLU A 149 -13.05 6.03 8.73
N ARG A 150 -13.72 5.98 7.57
CA ARG A 150 -13.80 4.77 6.76
C ARG A 150 -12.42 4.28 6.35
N ARG A 151 -11.52 5.18 5.91
CA ARG A 151 -10.16 4.83 5.52
C ARG A 151 -9.35 4.28 6.69
N ARG A 152 -9.50 4.84 7.89
CA ARG A 152 -8.89 4.28 9.12
C ARG A 152 -9.37 2.86 9.39
N VAL A 153 -10.68 2.60 9.28
CA VAL A 153 -11.25 1.25 9.46
C VAL A 153 -10.69 0.27 8.42
N GLU A 154 -10.54 0.67 7.16
CA GLU A 154 -9.97 -0.15 6.10
C GLU A 154 -8.50 -0.50 6.38
N ILE A 155 -7.70 0.49 6.82
CA ILE A 155 -6.31 0.26 7.23
C ILE A 155 -6.27 -0.68 8.45
N THR A 156 -7.12 -0.46 9.45
CA THR A 156 -7.20 -1.35 10.64
C THR A 156 -7.50 -2.80 10.23
N ARG A 157 -8.44 -3.01 9.32
CA ARG A 157 -8.73 -4.35 8.78
C ARG A 157 -7.52 -4.98 8.08
N ALA A 158 -6.76 -4.17 7.35
CA ALA A 158 -5.55 -4.63 6.67
C ALA A 158 -4.44 -5.01 7.66
N LEU A 159 -4.40 -4.39 8.84
CA LEU A 159 -3.44 -4.69 9.91
C LEU A 159 -3.75 -5.96 10.72
N VAL A 160 -4.98 -6.49 10.64
CA VAL A 160 -5.39 -7.72 11.33
C VAL A 160 -4.44 -8.88 11.03
N THR A 161 -3.92 -8.97 9.81
CA THR A 161 -3.03 -10.05 9.36
C THR A 161 -1.55 -9.77 9.61
N GLU A 162 -1.21 -8.72 10.34
CA GLU A 162 0.16 -8.30 10.67
C GLU A 162 1.09 -8.28 9.45
N PRO A 163 0.77 -7.46 8.42
CA PRO A 163 1.52 -7.48 7.19
C PRO A 163 2.94 -6.93 7.36
N THR A 164 3.89 -7.51 6.63
CA THR A 164 5.25 -6.95 6.47
C THR A 164 5.27 -5.84 5.41
N PHE A 165 4.39 -5.97 4.41
CA PHE A 165 4.24 -4.99 3.32
C PHE A 165 2.78 -4.62 3.11
N MET A 166 2.53 -3.32 2.89
CA MET A 166 1.20 -2.80 2.61
C MET A 166 1.22 -1.97 1.32
N LEU A 167 0.32 -2.30 0.40
CA LEU A 167 0.13 -1.54 -0.83
C LEU A 167 -1.12 -0.67 -0.70
N LEU A 168 -0.97 0.64 -0.80
CA LEU A 168 -2.03 1.64 -0.64
C LEU A 168 -2.34 2.27 -2.00
N ASP A 169 -3.47 1.90 -2.58
CA ASP A 169 -3.91 2.42 -3.88
C ASP A 169 -4.82 3.64 -3.66
N GLU A 170 -4.31 4.83 -3.98
CA GLU A 170 -4.96 6.13 -3.82
C GLU A 170 -5.61 6.36 -2.44
N PRO A 171 -4.84 6.25 -1.34
CA PRO A 171 -5.41 6.36 0.00
C PRO A 171 -5.98 7.74 0.34
N PHE A 172 -5.62 8.79 -0.39
CA PHE A 172 -6.10 10.16 -0.20
C PHE A 172 -7.30 10.52 -1.07
N ALA A 173 -7.75 9.60 -1.96
CA ALA A 173 -8.83 9.88 -2.87
C ALA A 173 -10.17 10.09 -2.14
N GLY A 174 -10.82 11.23 -2.42
CA GLY A 174 -12.16 11.54 -1.90
C GLY A 174 -12.25 11.80 -0.40
N ILE A 175 -11.14 12.15 0.25
CA ILE A 175 -11.09 12.57 1.66
C ILE A 175 -10.70 14.04 1.77
N ASP A 176 -11.08 14.68 2.87
CA ASP A 176 -10.78 16.08 3.15
C ASP A 176 -9.30 16.28 3.56
N PRO A 177 -8.76 17.54 3.45
CA PRO A 177 -7.36 17.81 3.75
C PRO A 177 -6.92 17.45 5.17
N LEU A 178 -7.79 17.59 6.18
CA LEU A 178 -7.44 17.22 7.55
C LEU A 178 -7.30 15.70 7.70
N ALA A 179 -8.21 14.95 7.04
CA ALA A 179 -8.12 13.50 7.03
C ALA A 179 -6.90 12.98 6.25
N ILE A 180 -6.39 13.72 5.24
CA ILE A 180 -5.12 13.39 4.59
C ILE A 180 -3.97 13.41 5.60
N LEU A 181 -3.86 14.46 6.43
CA LEU A 181 -2.82 14.53 7.46
C LEU A 181 -2.89 13.37 8.46
N ASP A 182 -4.10 12.96 8.82
CA ASP A 182 -4.32 11.79 9.68
C ASP A 182 -3.80 10.51 9.04
N ILE A 183 -4.11 10.27 7.75
CA ILE A 183 -3.64 9.09 7.03
C ILE A 183 -2.12 9.14 6.85
N GLN A 184 -1.53 10.32 6.58
CA GLN A 184 -0.08 10.49 6.53
C GLN A 184 0.58 10.12 7.86
N SER A 185 -0.01 10.56 9.00
CA SER A 185 0.46 10.18 10.33
C SER A 185 0.40 8.66 10.56
N ILE A 186 -0.69 8.01 10.14
CA ILE A 186 -0.83 6.55 10.21
C ILE A 186 0.25 5.86 9.38
N VAL A 187 0.49 6.30 8.14
CA VAL A 187 1.55 5.74 7.29
C VAL A 187 2.92 5.87 7.97
N GLY A 188 3.21 7.01 8.62
CA GLY A 188 4.42 7.20 9.42
C GLY A 188 4.54 6.19 10.55
N GLN A 189 3.48 5.99 11.34
CA GLN A 189 3.46 5.00 12.43
C GLN A 189 3.68 3.57 11.92
N LEU A 190 3.06 3.20 10.79
CA LEU A 190 3.25 1.88 10.19
C LEU A 190 4.69 1.66 9.72
N LYS A 191 5.31 2.68 9.12
CA LYS A 191 6.73 2.67 8.76
C LYS A 191 7.63 2.45 9.99
N GLU A 192 7.38 3.19 11.08
CA GLU A 192 8.14 3.05 12.35
C GLU A 192 8.03 1.64 12.94
N ARG A 193 6.92 0.94 12.71
CA ARG A 193 6.72 -0.48 13.07
C ARG A 193 7.44 -1.45 12.14
N GLY A 194 8.13 -0.96 11.13
CA GLY A 194 8.88 -1.78 10.20
C GLY A 194 8.06 -2.30 9.02
N ILE A 195 6.83 -1.81 8.79
CA ILE A 195 6.03 -2.18 7.62
C ILE A 195 6.54 -1.41 6.40
N GLY A 196 6.88 -2.14 5.32
CA GLY A 196 7.20 -1.54 4.02
C GLY A 196 5.92 -1.13 3.30
N ILE A 197 5.87 0.10 2.79
CA ILE A 197 4.66 0.66 2.19
C ILE A 197 4.93 1.06 0.76
N LEU A 198 4.11 0.56 -0.18
CA LEU A 198 4.04 1.05 -1.55
C LEU A 198 2.75 1.86 -1.69
N ILE A 199 2.86 3.14 -2.03
CA ILE A 199 1.72 4.05 -2.13
C ILE A 199 1.63 4.67 -3.51
N THR A 200 0.43 4.79 -4.07
CA THR A 200 0.15 5.63 -5.22
C THR A 200 -0.99 6.58 -4.92
N ASP A 201 -0.93 7.81 -5.43
CA ASP A 201 -2.03 8.78 -5.32
C ASP A 201 -1.91 9.84 -6.43
N HIS A 202 -3.02 10.54 -6.67
CA HIS A 202 -3.04 11.70 -7.55
C HIS A 202 -2.52 12.97 -6.87
N ASN A 203 -2.55 13.02 -5.54
CA ASN A 203 -1.99 14.10 -4.73
C ASN A 203 -0.47 13.94 -4.61
N VAL A 204 0.24 14.28 -5.68
CA VAL A 204 1.69 14.04 -5.81
C VAL A 204 2.49 14.67 -4.67
N ARG A 205 2.16 15.92 -4.28
CA ARG A 205 2.85 16.62 -3.19
C ARG A 205 2.68 15.92 -1.86
N GLU A 206 1.45 15.55 -1.51
CA GLU A 206 1.11 14.86 -0.27
C GLU A 206 1.79 13.48 -0.21
N THR A 207 1.84 12.78 -1.34
CA THR A 207 2.49 11.48 -1.44
C THR A 207 4.00 11.59 -1.30
N LEU A 208 4.64 12.48 -2.06
CA LEU A 208 6.10 12.70 -1.96
C LEU A 208 6.51 13.18 -0.57
N GLY A 209 5.65 13.95 0.12
CA GLY A 209 5.91 14.44 1.48
C GLY A 209 6.10 13.36 2.53
N ILE A 210 5.60 12.15 2.31
CA ILE A 210 5.72 11.01 3.24
C ILE A 210 6.61 9.88 2.73
N CYS A 211 7.08 9.95 1.48
CA CYS A 211 7.92 8.92 0.88
C CYS A 211 9.39 9.11 1.25
N ASP A 212 10.10 8.00 1.40
CA ASP A 212 11.56 7.98 1.45
C ASP A 212 12.15 7.98 0.02
N ARG A 213 11.45 7.33 -0.91
CA ARG A 213 11.83 7.17 -2.31
C ARG A 213 10.58 7.07 -3.17
N ALA A 214 10.69 7.42 -4.45
CA ALA A 214 9.58 7.28 -5.38
C ALA A 214 10.04 6.85 -6.77
N TYR A 215 9.13 6.17 -7.47
CA TYR A 215 9.22 5.84 -8.89
C TYR A 215 8.17 6.64 -9.66
N ILE A 216 8.55 7.21 -10.78
CA ILE A 216 7.60 7.79 -11.73
C ILE A 216 7.43 6.82 -12.90
N LEU A 217 6.21 6.36 -13.12
CA LEU A 217 5.86 5.60 -14.31
C LEU A 217 5.37 6.55 -15.42
N ASN A 218 5.86 6.32 -16.61
CA ASN A 218 5.35 6.92 -17.83
C ASN A 218 5.22 5.87 -18.92
N GLU A 219 4.07 5.80 -19.57
CA GLU A 219 3.79 4.85 -20.66
C GLU A 219 4.21 3.39 -20.38
N GLY A 220 4.00 2.94 -19.15
CA GLY A 220 4.28 1.57 -18.73
C GLY A 220 5.73 1.26 -18.40
N ALA A 221 6.61 2.24 -18.32
CA ALA A 221 8.02 2.09 -17.94
C ALA A 221 8.38 3.03 -16.78
N VAL A 222 9.42 2.70 -16.01
CA VAL A 222 10.01 3.61 -15.03
C VAL A 222 10.70 4.75 -15.76
N LEU A 223 10.22 5.96 -15.55
CA LEU A 223 10.77 7.19 -16.12
C LEU A 223 11.91 7.73 -15.25
N GLU A 224 11.69 7.75 -13.94
CA GLU A 224 12.57 8.32 -12.93
C GLU A 224 12.45 7.55 -11.62
N GLU A 225 13.52 7.50 -10.84
CA GLU A 225 13.57 6.92 -9.50
C GLU A 225 14.49 7.78 -8.64
N GLY A 226 14.13 8.00 -7.38
CA GLY A 226 14.97 8.75 -6.43
C GLY A 226 14.23 9.19 -5.18
N SER A 227 14.92 9.96 -4.34
CA SER A 227 14.30 10.66 -3.21
C SER A 227 13.27 11.70 -3.69
N PRO A 228 12.33 12.12 -2.83
CA PRO A 228 11.39 13.19 -3.19
C PRO A 228 12.05 14.44 -3.73
N GLN A 229 13.21 14.83 -3.18
CA GLN A 229 13.98 16.01 -3.60
C GLN A 229 14.60 15.82 -4.99
N GLU A 230 15.18 14.65 -5.29
CA GLU A 230 15.70 14.29 -6.60
C GLU A 230 14.60 14.30 -7.65
N ILE A 231 13.46 13.65 -7.36
CA ILE A 231 12.27 13.64 -8.22
C ILE A 231 11.76 15.07 -8.50
N ALA A 232 11.62 15.90 -7.46
CA ALA A 232 11.14 17.27 -7.59
C ALA A 232 12.10 18.19 -8.38
N SER A 233 13.41 17.88 -8.37
CA SER A 233 14.44 18.62 -9.12
C SER A 233 14.71 18.06 -10.52
N SER A 234 14.25 16.85 -10.82
CA SER A 234 14.45 16.21 -12.13
C SER A 234 13.73 16.99 -13.23
N ARG A 235 14.52 17.47 -14.20
CA ARG A 235 14.00 18.12 -15.40
C ARG A 235 13.01 17.22 -16.15
N ARG A 236 13.36 15.95 -16.30
CA ARG A 236 12.55 14.96 -17.02
C ARG A 236 11.22 14.69 -16.30
N ALA A 237 11.24 14.60 -14.96
CA ALA A 237 10.03 14.45 -14.17
C ALA A 237 9.11 15.66 -14.28
N ARG A 238 9.68 16.88 -14.27
CA ARG A 238 8.92 18.14 -14.44
C ARG A 238 8.29 18.24 -15.83
N GLU A 239 9.06 18.04 -16.89
CA GLU A 239 8.57 18.13 -18.27
C GLU A 239 7.45 17.15 -18.58
N LEU A 240 7.51 15.91 -18.04
CA LEU A 240 6.60 14.83 -18.45
C LEU A 240 5.47 14.52 -17.44
N TYR A 241 5.59 15.00 -16.18
CA TYR A 241 4.62 14.62 -15.16
C TYR A 241 4.29 15.71 -14.13
N LEU A 242 5.30 16.31 -13.48
CA LEU A 242 5.09 17.21 -12.35
C LEU A 242 4.65 18.62 -12.75
N GLY A 243 5.08 19.08 -13.94
CA GLY A 243 4.97 20.47 -14.38
C GLY A 243 6.13 21.34 -13.89
N GLU A 244 6.46 22.40 -14.65
CA GLU A 244 7.62 23.29 -14.39
C GLU A 244 7.54 24.00 -13.03
N GLY A 245 6.32 24.36 -12.57
CA GLY A 245 6.09 25.07 -11.30
C GLY A 245 6.01 24.17 -10.06
N PHE A 246 6.31 22.87 -10.16
CA PHE A 246 6.19 21.97 -9.03
C PHE A 246 7.25 22.27 -7.96
N SER A 247 6.81 22.30 -6.69
CA SER A 247 7.67 22.37 -5.49
C SER A 247 7.09 21.46 -4.39
N LEU A 248 7.95 20.85 -3.62
CA LEU A 248 7.61 20.10 -2.40
C LEU A 248 7.19 21.03 -1.27
#